data_2a8093c789911206d5737add6f6ec5ab
#
_entry.id   2a8093c789911206d5737add6f6ec5ab
#
_cell.length_a   1.000
_cell.length_b   1.000
_cell.length_c   1.000
_cell.angle_alpha   90.00
_cell.angle_beta   90.00
_cell.angle_gamma   90.00
#
_symmetry.space_group_name_H-M   'P 1'
#
loop_
_entity.id
_entity.type
_entity.pdbx_description
1 polymer ?
#
loop_
_entity_poly.entity_id
_entity_poly.type
_entity_poly.pdbx_seq_one_letter_code
_entity_poly.pdbx_strand_id
1 'polypeptide(L)'
;MRGNDYSPAAVAIVLNTEAENIPKEIERLVRAGIESGAALSGTVQTENIGFEKLFCDIVANTNIRYLVLGGPESAGHLTGEAMKALFKNGVDQRHRIIGTESPHPSLYNIPLEFIEWFRKQLTLVDCQFQTDDVIRQAVWSCYQEVPVEFLGYSLYDSGAYPDPPLSGRITWRVTQPWVEPLDEKERVANQKVLDLIERLKAKSKERRRDQRET
;
A
#
# COMPACT_ATOMS: atom_id res chain seq x y z
N MET A 1 -6.36 -3.32 -2.92
CA MET A 1 -6.70 -4.66 -3.51
C MET A 1 -5.48 -5.19 -4.25
N ARG A 2 -5.19 -6.48 -4.16
CA ARG A 2 -4.09 -7.14 -4.88
C ARG A 2 -4.66 -7.88 -6.09
N GLY A 3 -3.99 -7.79 -7.23
CA GLY A 3 -4.38 -8.40 -8.49
C GLY A 3 -3.29 -9.30 -9.07
N ASN A 4 -2.88 -9.05 -10.31
CA ASN A 4 -1.85 -9.84 -10.99
C ASN A 4 -0.45 -9.35 -10.63
N ASP A 5 0.28 -10.07 -9.81
CA ASP A 5 1.64 -9.70 -9.36
C ASP A 5 2.66 -9.53 -10.51
N TYR A 6 2.41 -10.09 -11.66
CA TYR A 6 3.26 -9.94 -12.85
C TYR A 6 2.92 -8.71 -13.69
N SER A 7 1.86 -7.98 -13.34
CA SER A 7 1.48 -6.77 -14.07
C SER A 7 2.47 -5.63 -13.83
N PRO A 8 2.80 -4.86 -14.86
CA PRO A 8 3.63 -3.67 -14.69
C PRO A 8 2.87 -2.45 -14.16
N ALA A 9 1.56 -2.53 -13.95
CA ALA A 9 0.73 -1.40 -13.55
C ALA A 9 0.24 -1.52 -12.11
N ALA A 10 0.29 -0.40 -11.39
CA ALA A 10 -0.45 -0.15 -10.14
C ALA A 10 -1.41 1.02 -10.34
N VAL A 11 -2.52 1.03 -9.60
CA VAL A 11 -3.55 2.08 -9.68
C VAL A 11 -3.73 2.71 -8.31
N ALA A 12 -3.57 4.02 -8.23
CA ALA A 12 -3.83 4.82 -7.04
C ALA A 12 -5.02 5.75 -7.31
N ILE A 13 -6.09 5.57 -6.57
CA ILE A 13 -7.31 6.39 -6.66
C ILE A 13 -7.32 7.38 -5.51
N VAL A 14 -7.32 8.65 -5.83
CA VAL A 14 -7.41 9.70 -4.81
C VAL A 14 -8.77 9.64 -4.11
N LEU A 15 -8.73 9.58 -2.78
CA LEU A 15 -9.92 9.58 -1.93
C LEU A 15 -10.13 10.99 -1.36
N ASN A 16 -11.29 11.55 -1.59
CA ASN A 16 -11.65 12.92 -1.21
C ASN A 16 -12.55 13.02 0.02
N THR A 17 -12.71 11.95 0.77
CA THR A 17 -13.60 11.89 1.94
C THR A 17 -12.96 11.18 3.09
N GLU A 18 -13.28 11.59 4.30
CA GLU A 18 -12.92 10.93 5.58
C GLU A 18 -13.96 9.89 6.02
N ALA A 19 -14.93 9.57 5.16
CA ALA A 19 -15.98 8.61 5.49
C ALA A 19 -15.40 7.24 5.86
N GLU A 20 -15.97 6.59 6.87
CA GLU A 20 -15.62 5.22 7.26
C GLU A 20 -15.77 4.21 6.12
N ASN A 21 -16.66 4.49 5.18
CA ASN A 21 -16.90 3.67 4.00
C ASN A 21 -16.45 4.41 2.74
N ILE A 22 -15.71 3.72 1.91
CA ILE A 22 -15.29 4.21 0.61
C ILE A 22 -16.55 4.45 -0.26
N PRO A 23 -16.73 5.65 -0.88
CA PRO A 23 -17.83 5.92 -1.79
C PRO A 23 -17.87 4.91 -2.94
N LYS A 24 -19.07 4.49 -3.35
CA LYS A 24 -19.24 3.48 -4.42
C LYS A 24 -18.56 3.89 -5.74
N GLU A 25 -18.50 5.18 -6.02
CA GLU A 25 -17.81 5.70 -7.22
C GLU A 25 -16.30 5.47 -7.15
N ILE A 26 -15.70 5.72 -5.99
CA ILE A 26 -14.27 5.47 -5.74
C ILE A 26 -14.00 3.95 -5.76
N GLU A 27 -14.85 3.15 -5.11
CA GLU A 27 -14.74 1.69 -5.14
C GLU A 27 -14.77 1.16 -6.59
N ARG A 28 -15.64 1.69 -7.44
CA ARG A 28 -15.72 1.32 -8.86
C ARG A 28 -14.42 1.59 -9.61
N LEU A 29 -13.78 2.75 -9.37
CA LEU A 29 -12.48 3.07 -9.97
C LEU A 29 -11.37 2.11 -9.49
N VAL A 30 -11.35 1.80 -8.20
CA VAL A 30 -10.38 0.83 -7.63
C VAL A 30 -10.59 -0.55 -8.25
N ARG A 31 -11.85 -1.02 -8.36
CA ARG A 31 -12.18 -2.29 -8.99
C ARG A 31 -11.78 -2.34 -10.47
N ALA A 32 -12.01 -1.24 -11.19
CA ALA A 32 -11.62 -1.13 -12.60
C ALA A 32 -10.13 -1.42 -12.80
N GLY A 33 -9.27 -0.93 -11.91
CA GLY A 33 -7.83 -1.22 -11.96
C GLY A 33 -7.54 -2.71 -11.84
N ILE A 34 -8.09 -3.38 -10.83
CA ILE A 34 -7.86 -4.82 -10.59
C ILE A 34 -8.46 -5.69 -11.70
N GLU A 35 -9.70 -5.41 -12.09
CA GLU A 35 -10.39 -6.16 -13.14
C GLU A 35 -9.71 -6.03 -14.51
N SER A 36 -8.96 -4.95 -14.73
CA SER A 36 -8.15 -4.75 -15.93
C SER A 36 -6.76 -5.39 -15.85
N GLY A 37 -6.43 -6.02 -14.73
CA GLY A 37 -5.19 -6.77 -14.55
C GLY A 37 -4.05 -6.01 -13.89
N ALA A 38 -4.29 -4.89 -13.21
CA ALA A 38 -3.25 -4.23 -12.42
C ALA A 38 -2.73 -5.12 -11.28
N ALA A 39 -1.45 -4.96 -10.92
CA ALA A 39 -0.84 -5.67 -9.79
C ALA A 39 -1.45 -5.25 -8.45
N LEU A 40 -1.66 -3.97 -8.29
CA LEU A 40 -2.25 -3.35 -7.11
C LEU A 40 -3.25 -2.28 -7.54
N SER A 41 -4.33 -2.12 -6.78
CA SER A 41 -5.23 -0.99 -6.90
C SER A 41 -5.79 -0.63 -5.53
N GLY A 42 -5.75 0.64 -5.19
CA GLY A 42 -6.17 1.11 -3.88
C GLY A 42 -6.40 2.61 -3.83
N THR A 43 -6.82 3.09 -2.67
CA THR A 43 -7.04 4.51 -2.43
C THR A 43 -5.82 5.16 -1.79
N VAL A 44 -5.60 6.43 -2.12
CA VAL A 44 -4.64 7.31 -1.47
C VAL A 44 -5.35 8.61 -1.09
N GLN A 45 -5.21 9.03 0.17
CA GLN A 45 -5.95 10.19 0.70
C GLN A 45 -5.03 11.36 1.05
N THR A 46 -3.82 11.08 1.53
CA THR A 46 -2.92 12.10 2.05
C THR A 46 -1.58 12.08 1.33
N GLU A 47 -0.99 13.26 1.20
CA GLU A 47 0.27 13.55 0.52
C GLU A 47 1.52 13.16 1.30
N ASN A 48 1.35 12.67 2.52
CA ASN A 48 2.41 12.27 3.44
C ASN A 48 2.35 10.77 3.76
N ILE A 49 1.73 10.37 4.87
CA ILE A 49 1.64 8.97 5.30
C ILE A 49 0.96 8.09 4.24
N GLY A 50 -0.02 8.64 3.50
CA GLY A 50 -0.65 7.92 2.38
C GLY A 50 0.35 7.58 1.28
N PHE A 51 1.23 8.52 0.93
CA PHE A 51 2.30 8.27 -0.04
C PHE A 51 3.33 7.29 0.49
N GLU A 52 3.75 7.42 1.74
CA GLU A 52 4.72 6.49 2.33
C GLU A 52 4.23 5.05 2.30
N LYS A 53 2.94 4.81 2.57
CA LYS A 53 2.32 3.48 2.42
C LYS A 53 2.31 3.01 0.97
N LEU A 54 1.93 3.90 0.04
CA LEU A 54 1.94 3.61 -1.39
C LEU A 54 3.34 3.21 -1.88
N PHE A 55 4.38 3.92 -1.41
CA PHE A 55 5.78 3.58 -1.72
C PHE A 55 6.12 2.17 -1.29
N CYS A 56 5.81 1.81 -0.04
CA CYS A 56 6.08 0.48 0.49
C CYS A 56 5.38 -0.61 -0.33
N ASP A 57 4.11 -0.40 -0.67
CA ASP A 57 3.32 -1.37 -1.44
C ASP A 57 3.86 -1.58 -2.86
N ILE A 58 4.30 -0.51 -3.52
CA ILE A 58 4.81 -0.57 -4.89
C ILE A 58 6.22 -1.15 -4.92
N VAL A 59 7.10 -0.71 -4.02
CA VAL A 59 8.49 -1.20 -3.96
C VAL A 59 8.54 -2.70 -3.63
N ALA A 60 7.56 -3.20 -2.89
CA ALA A 60 7.43 -4.63 -2.60
C ALA A 60 7.16 -5.50 -3.86
N ASN A 61 6.64 -4.91 -4.94
CA ASN A 61 6.44 -5.60 -6.20
C ASN A 61 7.33 -5.03 -7.31
N THR A 62 8.38 -5.76 -7.62
CA THR A 62 9.44 -5.38 -8.54
C THR A 62 9.04 -5.36 -10.01
N ASN A 63 7.84 -5.82 -10.35
CA ASN A 63 7.31 -5.78 -11.72
C ASN A 63 6.64 -4.44 -12.05
N ILE A 64 6.24 -3.65 -11.04
CA ILE A 64 5.51 -2.40 -11.26
C ILE A 64 6.42 -1.35 -11.89
N ARG A 65 5.98 -0.75 -13.00
CA ARG A 65 6.66 0.29 -13.78
C ARG A 65 5.76 1.49 -14.08
N TYR A 66 4.48 1.36 -13.85
CA TYR A 66 3.50 2.40 -14.12
C TYR A 66 2.61 2.61 -12.90
N LEU A 67 2.40 3.87 -12.56
CA LEU A 67 1.42 4.27 -11.56
C LEU A 67 0.30 5.06 -12.25
N VAL A 68 -0.86 4.44 -12.39
CA VAL A 68 -2.06 5.12 -12.89
C VAL A 68 -2.72 5.86 -11.74
N LEU A 69 -2.75 7.18 -11.82
CA LEU A 69 -3.36 8.06 -10.84
C LEU A 69 -4.77 8.42 -11.29
N GLY A 70 -5.78 8.09 -10.50
CA GLY A 70 -7.19 8.37 -10.82
C GLY A 70 -7.95 8.98 -9.65
N GLY A 71 -9.25 9.18 -9.86
CA GLY A 71 -10.15 9.75 -8.85
C GLY A 71 -10.20 11.28 -8.82
N PRO A 72 -10.98 11.87 -7.90
CA PRO A 72 -11.07 13.30 -7.69
C PRO A 72 -9.82 13.83 -6.97
N GLU A 73 -9.76 15.14 -6.74
CA GLU A 73 -8.76 15.70 -5.84
C GLU A 73 -9.21 15.61 -4.38
N SER A 74 -8.29 15.40 -3.46
CA SER A 74 -8.59 15.38 -2.03
C SER A 74 -8.63 16.80 -1.47
N ALA A 75 -9.82 17.20 -0.99
CA ALA A 75 -9.97 18.49 -0.37
C ALA A 75 -9.07 18.65 0.86
N GLY A 76 -8.31 19.74 0.91
CA GLY A 76 -7.40 20.04 2.01
C GLY A 76 -6.04 19.35 1.99
N HIS A 77 -5.86 18.28 1.19
CA HIS A 77 -4.60 17.57 1.05
C HIS A 77 -3.90 17.76 -0.29
N LEU A 78 -4.67 18.03 -1.36
CA LEU A 78 -4.16 18.16 -2.73
C LEU A 78 -3.27 16.96 -3.14
N THR A 79 -3.73 15.76 -2.80
CA THR A 79 -2.96 14.52 -2.95
C THR A 79 -2.59 14.22 -4.39
N GLY A 80 -3.51 14.43 -5.34
CA GLY A 80 -3.23 14.21 -6.75
C GLY A 80 -2.24 15.23 -7.31
N GLU A 81 -2.38 16.48 -6.93
CA GLU A 81 -1.44 17.55 -7.30
C GLU A 81 -0.05 17.27 -6.74
N ALA A 82 0.03 16.91 -5.45
CA ALA A 82 1.29 16.55 -4.79
C ALA A 82 1.98 15.34 -5.44
N MET A 83 1.21 14.33 -5.88
CA MET A 83 1.77 13.18 -6.61
C MET A 83 2.41 13.62 -7.93
N LYS A 84 1.73 14.46 -8.70
CA LYS A 84 2.28 15.00 -9.95
C LYS A 84 3.53 15.86 -9.72
N ALA A 85 3.50 16.70 -8.68
CA ALA A 85 4.65 17.50 -8.27
C ALA A 85 5.84 16.62 -7.86
N LEU A 86 5.61 15.55 -7.10
CA LEU A 86 6.63 14.58 -6.70
C LEU A 86 7.32 13.97 -7.92
N PHE A 87 6.57 13.47 -8.90
CA PHE A 87 7.15 12.88 -10.10
C PHE A 87 7.92 13.90 -10.95
N LYS A 88 7.41 15.12 -11.03
CA LYS A 88 8.03 16.19 -11.82
C LYS A 88 9.29 16.77 -11.17
N ASN A 89 9.22 17.09 -9.89
CA ASN A 89 10.22 17.92 -9.21
C ASN A 89 11.03 17.16 -8.14
N GLY A 90 10.53 16.04 -7.62
CA GLY A 90 11.14 15.32 -6.50
C GLY A 90 10.92 15.98 -5.16
N VAL A 91 11.86 15.74 -4.25
CA VAL A 91 11.85 16.27 -2.89
C VAL A 91 13.13 17.06 -2.59
N ASP A 92 13.06 17.95 -1.61
CA ASP A 92 14.21 18.65 -1.08
C ASP A 92 14.97 17.81 -0.02
N GLN A 93 16.06 18.35 0.52
CA GLN A 93 16.87 17.73 1.57
C GLN A 93 16.11 17.49 2.90
N ARG A 94 14.95 18.09 3.05
CA ARG A 94 14.04 17.92 4.20
C ARG A 94 12.88 16.98 3.88
N HIS A 95 12.99 16.21 2.80
CA HIS A 95 11.96 15.28 2.31
C HIS A 95 10.64 15.93 1.91
N ARG A 96 10.63 17.26 1.64
CA ARG A 96 9.43 17.95 1.19
C ARG A 96 9.32 17.91 -0.33
N ILE A 97 8.14 17.57 -0.82
CA ILE A 97 7.82 17.59 -2.26
C ILE A 97 7.94 19.03 -2.78
N ILE A 98 8.69 19.22 -3.85
CA ILE A 98 9.00 20.52 -4.41
C ILE A 98 7.88 20.96 -5.37
N GLY A 99 7.41 22.19 -5.22
CA GLY A 99 6.47 22.81 -6.17
C GLY A 99 5.04 22.31 -6.06
N THR A 100 4.61 21.92 -4.87
CA THR A 100 3.23 21.60 -4.54
C THR A 100 2.64 22.64 -3.59
N GLU A 101 1.33 22.86 -3.69
CA GLU A 101 0.54 23.68 -2.76
C GLU A 101 -0.08 22.87 -1.62
N SER A 102 0.18 21.56 -1.59
CA SER A 102 -0.25 20.65 -0.54
C SER A 102 0.28 21.11 0.85
N PRO A 103 -0.52 21.03 1.92
CA PRO A 103 -0.15 21.61 3.22
C PRO A 103 0.98 20.88 3.94
N HIS A 104 1.07 19.56 3.83
CA HIS A 104 2.03 18.74 4.56
C HIS A 104 2.79 17.74 3.68
N PRO A 105 3.44 18.19 2.59
CA PRO A 105 3.98 17.34 1.54
C PRO A 105 5.34 16.75 1.91
N SER A 106 5.44 16.03 3.03
CA SER A 106 6.72 15.55 3.54
C SER A 106 6.72 14.02 3.70
N LEU A 107 7.76 13.37 3.17
CA LEU A 107 7.98 11.92 3.18
C LEU A 107 9.09 11.57 4.17
N TYR A 108 8.90 11.90 5.44
CA TYR A 108 9.95 11.83 6.47
C TYR A 108 10.49 10.43 6.74
N ASN A 109 9.66 9.39 6.57
CA ASN A 109 10.04 8.02 6.88
C ASN A 109 10.64 7.27 5.68
N ILE A 110 10.71 7.91 4.51
CA ILE A 110 11.28 7.31 3.30
C ILE A 110 12.66 7.93 3.04
N PRO A 111 13.75 7.13 2.96
CA PRO A 111 15.07 7.63 2.60
C PRO A 111 15.08 8.31 1.22
N LEU A 112 15.88 9.38 1.06
CA LEU A 112 15.93 10.16 -0.18
C LEU A 112 16.28 9.31 -1.40
N GLU A 113 17.19 8.37 -1.26
CA GLU A 113 17.57 7.45 -2.33
C GLU A 113 16.41 6.56 -2.78
N PHE A 114 15.51 6.18 -1.87
CA PHE A 114 14.32 5.40 -2.21
C PHE A 114 13.27 6.24 -2.93
N ILE A 115 13.13 7.51 -2.57
CA ILE A 115 12.22 8.43 -3.29
C ILE A 115 12.70 8.62 -4.72
N GLU A 116 14.00 8.85 -4.93
CA GLU A 116 14.57 8.98 -6.26
C GLU A 116 14.49 7.68 -7.07
N TRP A 117 14.71 6.55 -6.42
CA TRP A 117 14.55 5.26 -7.06
C TRP A 117 13.09 5.00 -7.50
N PHE A 118 12.12 5.24 -6.63
CA PHE A 118 10.70 5.14 -6.92
C PHE A 118 10.34 6.00 -8.15
N ARG A 119 10.79 7.24 -8.20
CA ARG A 119 10.56 8.15 -9.33
C ARG A 119 11.18 7.66 -10.65
N LYS A 120 12.36 7.04 -10.57
CA LYS A 120 13.04 6.48 -11.75
C LYS A 120 12.41 5.17 -12.23
N GLN A 121 11.92 4.37 -11.31
CA GLN A 121 11.29 3.09 -11.63
C GLN A 121 9.94 3.28 -12.31
N LEU A 122 9.19 4.30 -11.93
CA LEU A 122 7.80 4.45 -12.32
C LEU A 122 7.58 5.57 -13.35
N THR A 123 6.65 5.30 -14.23
CA THR A 123 6.03 6.33 -15.08
C THR A 123 4.65 6.64 -14.53
N LEU A 124 4.37 7.91 -14.23
CA LEU A 124 3.06 8.35 -13.80
C LEU A 124 2.14 8.51 -15.02
N VAL A 125 0.98 7.87 -14.95
CA VAL A 125 -0.11 8.01 -15.95
C VAL A 125 -1.25 8.77 -15.27
N ASP A 126 -1.42 10.05 -15.62
CA ASP A 126 -2.43 10.91 -15.02
C ASP A 126 -3.80 10.66 -15.65
N CYS A 127 -4.69 10.06 -14.88
CA CYS A 127 -6.10 9.81 -15.19
C CYS A 127 -7.03 10.44 -14.13
N GLN A 128 -6.59 11.50 -13.45
CA GLN A 128 -7.45 12.18 -12.50
C GLN A 128 -8.72 12.71 -13.19
N PHE A 129 -9.82 12.69 -12.46
CA PHE A 129 -11.15 13.13 -12.92
C PHE A 129 -11.71 12.33 -14.10
N GLN A 130 -11.08 11.20 -14.45
CA GLN A 130 -11.52 10.33 -15.54
C GLN A 130 -12.43 9.20 -15.03
N THR A 131 -13.11 8.56 -15.99
CA THR A 131 -14.01 7.44 -15.72
C THR A 131 -13.27 6.11 -15.49
N ASP A 132 -13.98 5.11 -14.99
CA ASP A 132 -13.46 3.75 -14.84
C ASP A 132 -13.03 3.12 -16.19
N ASP A 133 -13.69 3.44 -17.29
CA ASP A 133 -13.27 2.96 -18.62
C ASP A 133 -11.90 3.51 -19.03
N VAL A 134 -11.62 4.78 -18.70
CA VAL A 134 -10.29 5.37 -18.94
C VAL A 134 -9.23 4.71 -18.07
N ILE A 135 -9.53 4.41 -16.80
CA ILE A 135 -8.63 3.65 -15.91
C ILE A 135 -8.34 2.26 -16.53
N ARG A 136 -9.36 1.54 -17.03
CA ARG A 136 -9.18 0.25 -17.69
C ARG A 136 -8.26 0.34 -18.90
N GLN A 137 -8.49 1.33 -19.76
CA GLN A 137 -7.66 1.57 -20.95
C GLN A 137 -6.21 1.92 -20.57
N ALA A 138 -6.03 2.75 -19.54
CA ALA A 138 -4.71 3.11 -19.04
C ALA A 138 -3.94 1.89 -18.54
N VAL A 139 -4.57 1.00 -17.76
CA VAL A 139 -3.93 -0.25 -17.31
C VAL A 139 -3.54 -1.14 -18.48
N TRP A 140 -4.41 -1.30 -19.48
CA TRP A 140 -4.08 -2.09 -20.68
C TRP A 140 -2.96 -1.48 -21.52
N SER A 141 -2.87 -0.15 -21.59
CA SER A 141 -1.80 0.52 -22.32
C SER A 141 -0.43 0.43 -21.64
N CYS A 142 -0.39 0.05 -20.37
CA CYS A 142 0.85 -0.19 -19.61
C CYS A 142 1.48 -1.56 -19.87
N TYR A 143 0.96 -2.36 -20.81
CA TYR A 143 1.52 -3.66 -21.15
C TYR A 143 2.95 -3.55 -21.67
N GLN A 144 3.82 -4.45 -21.24
CA GLN A 144 5.20 -4.55 -21.69
C GLN A 144 5.49 -5.97 -22.17
N GLU A 145 5.96 -6.10 -23.43
CA GLU A 145 6.41 -7.38 -24.01
C GLU A 145 7.73 -7.85 -23.39
N VAL A 146 8.63 -6.89 -23.11
CA VAL A 146 9.92 -7.17 -22.51
C VAL A 146 9.93 -6.59 -21.10
N PRO A 147 10.12 -7.41 -20.06
CA PRO A 147 10.27 -6.91 -18.70
C PRO A 147 11.44 -5.92 -18.62
N VAL A 148 11.21 -4.80 -17.95
CA VAL A 148 12.30 -3.86 -17.66
C VAL A 148 13.26 -4.53 -16.68
N GLU A 149 14.57 -4.28 -16.84
CA GLU A 149 15.60 -4.79 -15.95
C GLU A 149 15.25 -4.41 -14.49
N PHE A 150 15.34 -5.39 -13.63
CA PHE A 150 15.08 -5.18 -12.21
C PHE A 150 16.24 -4.41 -11.58
N LEU A 151 15.96 -3.21 -11.07
CA LEU A 151 16.96 -2.32 -10.49
C LEU A 151 17.44 -2.76 -9.09
N GLY A 152 16.96 -3.89 -8.59
CA GLY A 152 17.20 -4.33 -7.22
C GLY A 152 16.29 -3.59 -6.23
N TYR A 153 16.00 -4.24 -5.12
CA TYR A 153 15.33 -3.59 -4.00
C TYR A 153 15.95 -4.05 -2.70
N SER A 154 15.90 -3.18 -1.73
CA SER A 154 16.12 -3.53 -0.34
C SER A 154 14.76 -3.48 0.33
N LEU A 155 14.30 -4.61 0.86
CA LEU A 155 13.18 -4.60 1.81
C LEU A 155 13.67 -3.93 3.08
N TYR A 156 13.67 -2.63 3.06
CA TYR A 156 14.00 -1.82 4.19
C TYR A 156 12.70 -1.36 4.82
N ASP A 157 12.38 -1.96 5.96
CA ASP A 157 11.43 -1.36 6.87
C ASP A 157 12.12 -0.11 7.43
N SER A 158 11.65 1.06 7.03
CA SER A 158 12.22 2.35 7.40
C SER A 158 12.10 2.69 8.88
N GLY A 159 11.73 1.69 9.71
CA GLY A 159 11.66 1.87 11.16
C GLY A 159 10.41 2.63 11.63
N ALA A 160 9.34 2.64 10.84
CA ALA A 160 8.02 3.01 11.35
C ALA A 160 7.62 2.16 12.56
N TYR A 161 8.32 1.04 12.75
CA TYR A 161 8.27 0.18 13.91
C TYR A 161 9.71 -0.09 14.38
N PRO A 162 10.26 0.72 15.30
CA PRO A 162 11.61 0.53 15.82
C PRO A 162 11.78 -0.79 16.59
N ASP A 163 10.69 -1.40 17.01
CA ASP A 163 10.72 -2.73 17.59
C ASP A 163 10.66 -3.78 16.47
N PRO A 164 11.50 -4.82 16.53
CA PRO A 164 11.34 -5.96 15.64
C PRO A 164 9.89 -6.41 15.77
N PRO A 165 9.18 -6.59 14.65
CA PRO A 165 7.77 -6.93 14.72
C PRO A 165 7.62 -8.13 15.64
N LEU A 166 6.74 -8.00 16.64
CA LEU A 166 6.27 -9.13 17.48
C LEU A 166 5.83 -10.30 16.61
N SER A 167 5.75 -10.05 15.33
CA SER A 167 5.30 -10.91 14.27
C SER A 167 6.35 -11.85 13.70
N GLY A 168 7.59 -11.71 13.89
CA GLY A 168 8.63 -12.58 13.36
C GLY A 168 8.15 -14.01 13.02
N ARG A 169 8.85 -14.97 13.47
CA ARG A 169 8.50 -16.40 13.29
C ARG A 169 7.14 -16.78 13.86
N ILE A 170 6.68 -16.12 14.95
CA ILE A 170 5.43 -16.44 15.63
C ILE A 170 4.21 -16.08 14.77
N THR A 171 4.18 -14.92 14.16
CA THR A 171 3.06 -14.52 13.28
C THR A 171 3.00 -15.38 12.04
N TRP A 172 4.15 -15.68 11.45
CA TRP A 172 4.20 -16.54 10.29
C TRP A 172 3.64 -17.93 10.60
N ARG A 173 3.96 -18.51 11.75
CA ARG A 173 3.44 -19.79 12.22
C ARG A 173 1.95 -19.77 12.52
N VAL A 174 1.45 -18.68 13.08
CA VAL A 174 0.00 -18.49 13.32
C VAL A 174 -0.79 -18.35 12.02
N THR A 175 -0.21 -17.69 11.01
CA THR A 175 -0.84 -17.53 9.70
C THR A 175 -0.69 -18.75 8.80
N GLN A 176 0.29 -19.62 9.10
CA GLN A 176 0.55 -20.87 8.37
C GLN A 176 0.64 -22.06 9.32
N PRO A 177 -0.48 -22.44 9.97
CA PRO A 177 -0.49 -23.49 11.00
C PRO A 177 -0.15 -24.89 10.46
N TRP A 178 -0.17 -25.09 9.14
CA TRP A 178 0.20 -26.34 8.46
C TRP A 178 1.69 -26.55 8.30
N VAL A 179 2.51 -25.54 8.61
CA VAL A 179 3.95 -25.69 8.54
C VAL A 179 4.46 -26.34 9.82
N GLU A 180 5.06 -27.50 9.67
CA GLU A 180 5.61 -28.24 10.81
C GLU A 180 6.79 -27.51 11.46
N PRO A 181 6.87 -27.50 12.80
CA PRO A 181 8.01 -26.93 13.52
C PRO A 181 9.31 -27.65 13.16
N LEU A 182 10.38 -26.89 12.99
CA LEU A 182 11.69 -27.43 12.60
C LEU A 182 12.41 -28.12 13.77
N ASP A 183 12.13 -27.70 15.02
CA ASP A 183 12.74 -28.25 16.21
C ASP A 183 11.77 -28.23 17.42
N GLU A 184 12.21 -28.85 18.53
CA GLU A 184 11.41 -28.95 19.77
C GLU A 184 11.17 -27.56 20.41
N LYS A 185 12.09 -26.61 20.26
CA LYS A 185 11.92 -25.25 20.78
C LYS A 185 10.81 -24.50 20.04
N GLU A 186 10.76 -24.65 18.73
CA GLU A 186 9.67 -24.09 17.92
C GLU A 186 8.33 -24.73 18.24
N ARG A 187 8.31 -26.04 18.51
CA ARG A 187 7.10 -26.77 18.90
C ARG A 187 6.51 -26.25 20.21
N VAL A 188 7.38 -26.08 21.22
CA VAL A 188 6.97 -25.51 22.52
C VAL A 188 6.50 -24.05 22.36
N ALA A 189 7.17 -23.25 21.53
CA ALA A 189 6.78 -21.88 21.26
C ALA A 189 5.41 -21.82 20.56
N ASN A 190 5.17 -22.65 19.56
CA ASN A 190 3.89 -22.74 18.86
C ASN A 190 2.75 -23.13 19.80
N GLN A 191 2.98 -24.11 20.67
CA GLN A 191 1.96 -24.52 21.64
C GLN A 191 1.59 -23.38 22.57
N LYS A 192 2.55 -22.63 23.11
CA LYS A 192 2.27 -21.45 23.95
C LYS A 192 1.46 -20.38 23.23
N VAL A 193 1.69 -20.18 21.95
CA VAL A 193 0.93 -19.20 21.15
C VAL A 193 -0.50 -19.68 20.93
N LEU A 194 -0.70 -20.95 20.62
CA LEU A 194 -2.04 -21.54 20.49
C LEU A 194 -2.82 -21.43 21.79
N ASP A 195 -2.24 -21.76 22.91
CA ASP A 195 -2.85 -21.64 24.23
C ASP A 195 -3.24 -20.17 24.54
N LEU A 196 -2.38 -19.21 24.17
CA LEU A 196 -2.67 -17.80 24.34
C LEU A 196 -3.87 -17.34 23.47
N ILE A 197 -3.91 -17.79 22.23
CA ILE A 197 -5.01 -17.49 21.30
C ILE A 197 -6.33 -18.05 21.83
N GLU A 198 -6.33 -19.27 22.34
CA GLU A 198 -7.54 -19.86 22.95
C GLU A 198 -8.02 -19.07 24.16
N ARG A 199 -7.12 -18.65 25.05
CA ARG A 199 -7.46 -17.79 26.20
C ARG A 199 -8.04 -16.45 25.77
N LEU A 200 -7.48 -15.82 24.73
CA LEU A 200 -7.98 -14.56 24.19
C LEU A 200 -9.36 -14.72 23.55
N LYS A 201 -9.56 -15.81 22.80
CA LYS A 201 -10.89 -16.15 22.23
C LYS A 201 -11.93 -16.39 23.31
N ALA A 202 -11.58 -17.09 24.40
CA ALA A 202 -12.47 -17.31 25.53
C ALA A 202 -12.87 -15.98 26.20
N LYS A 203 -11.90 -15.12 26.54
CA LYS A 203 -12.17 -13.78 27.10
C LYS A 203 -12.99 -12.88 26.17
N SER A 204 -12.77 -12.96 24.87
CA SER A 204 -13.56 -12.19 23.90
C SER A 204 -15.02 -12.66 23.84
N LYS A 205 -15.26 -13.98 23.97
CA LYS A 205 -16.63 -14.53 24.03
C LYS A 205 -17.36 -14.13 25.33
N GLU A 206 -16.64 -14.11 26.44
CA GLU A 206 -17.15 -13.70 27.74
C GLU A 206 -17.58 -12.23 27.73
N ARG A 207 -16.71 -11.32 27.28
CA ARG A 207 -17.03 -9.90 27.11
C ARG A 207 -18.22 -9.63 26.18
N ARG A 208 -18.39 -10.42 25.11
CA ARG A 208 -19.55 -10.30 24.21
C ARG A 208 -20.84 -10.82 24.83
N ARG A 209 -20.79 -11.76 25.80
CA ARG A 209 -21.94 -12.19 26.56
C ARG A 209 -22.38 -11.10 27.54
N ASP A 210 -21.45 -10.55 28.31
CA ASP A 210 -21.73 -9.49 29.29
C ASP A 210 -22.34 -8.23 28.64
N GLN A 211 -21.91 -7.90 27.40
CA GLN A 211 -22.48 -6.78 26.64
C GLN A 211 -23.85 -7.03 26.02
N ARG A 212 -24.35 -8.28 26.04
CA ARG A 212 -25.69 -8.63 25.54
C ARG A 212 -26.71 -8.78 26.66
N GLU A 213 -26.25 -8.86 27.90
CA GLU A 213 -27.09 -9.01 29.11
C GLU A 213 -27.27 -7.66 29.86
N THR A 214 -26.62 -6.56 29.37
CA THR A 214 -26.82 -5.17 29.78
C THR A 214 -27.58 -4.38 28.75
#